data_850aa8a8b2ffcd4fa6fbeafae1bf88ec
#
_entry.id   850aa8a8b2ffcd4fa6fbeafae1bf88ec
#
_cell.length_a   1.000
_cell.length_b   1.000
_cell.length_c   1.000
_cell.angle_alpha   90.00
_cell.angle_beta   90.00
_cell.angle_gamma   90.00
#
_symmetry.space_group_name_H-M   'P 1'
#
loop_
_entity.id
_entity.type
_entity.pdbx_description
1 polymer ?
#
loop_
_entity_poly.entity_id
_entity_poly.type
_entity_poly.pdbx_seq_one_letter_code
_entity_poly.pdbx_strand_id
1 'polypeptide(L)'
;MTKPSIFSFFSGAGFLDLGFETEGFDVCYVNEYHTPFLDAYKHSRKVMGIPAPRYGHDDTSIEDLVSDNLASNVVTEMERGRLVGFIGGPPCPDFSIGGKNRGKDGENGKLSKVYIDLVCEHKPDFFLFENVKGLYRTKKHREFFEKMKRKVKRAGYTLHERLINAIEYGAPQNRDRIILIGFLDKALSKKFAWTGQVYPDGKAFEFEWPTTDTFGPNSVRERKSTIPSELCVQYWFEKNEVDTHANACHCFQPRAGLQRFQTVAEGDDSKKSYKRLHRWRYSPTAAYGNNEVHLHPYRERRITVA
;
A
#
# COMPACT_ATOMS: atom_id res chain seq x y z
N MET A 1 4.87 -20.17 -20.66
CA MET A 1 3.55 -19.51 -20.49
C MET A 1 3.74 -18.02 -20.73
N THR A 2 2.81 -17.39 -21.43
CA THR A 2 2.80 -15.93 -21.60
C THR A 2 2.57 -15.26 -20.26
N LYS A 3 3.32 -14.19 -19.95
CA LYS A 3 3.14 -13.42 -18.71
C LYS A 3 1.78 -12.74 -18.73
N PRO A 4 1.00 -12.78 -17.61
CA PRO A 4 -0.24 -12.01 -17.50
C PRO A 4 0.03 -10.52 -17.63
N SER A 5 -0.87 -9.79 -18.29
CA SER A 5 -0.80 -8.34 -18.49
C SER A 5 -1.58 -7.60 -17.41
N ILE A 6 -0.95 -6.63 -16.77
CA ILE A 6 -1.52 -5.82 -15.70
C ILE A 6 -1.78 -4.40 -16.17
N PHE A 7 -2.99 -3.93 -15.95
CA PHE A 7 -3.40 -2.53 -16.03
C PHE A 7 -3.51 -2.01 -14.60
N SER A 8 -2.64 -1.08 -14.23
CA SER A 8 -2.55 -0.53 -12.89
C SER A 8 -3.24 0.82 -12.81
N PHE A 9 -4.08 1.00 -11.82
CA PHE A 9 -4.81 2.23 -11.53
C PHE A 9 -4.49 2.71 -10.12
N PHE A 10 -4.39 4.03 -9.94
CA PHE A 10 -3.95 4.63 -8.67
C PHE A 10 -2.60 4.06 -8.21
N SER A 11 -1.68 3.94 -9.14
CA SER A 11 -0.42 3.22 -8.94
C SER A 11 0.46 3.85 -7.84
N GLY A 12 0.26 5.15 -7.54
CA GLY A 12 1.13 5.87 -6.64
C GLY A 12 2.59 5.83 -7.09
N ALA A 13 3.52 5.58 -6.18
CA ALA A 13 4.93 5.36 -6.48
C ALA A 13 5.23 3.90 -6.95
N GLY A 14 4.20 3.07 -7.18
CA GLY A 14 4.32 1.77 -7.83
C GLY A 14 4.68 0.58 -6.91
N PHE A 15 4.43 0.65 -5.61
CA PHE A 15 4.76 -0.45 -4.71
C PHE A 15 3.90 -1.70 -4.93
N LEU A 16 2.61 -1.53 -5.24
CA LEU A 16 1.73 -2.67 -5.57
C LEU A 16 2.20 -3.31 -6.88
N ASP A 17 2.48 -2.50 -7.88
CA ASP A 17 2.94 -2.92 -9.21
C ASP A 17 4.28 -3.67 -9.11
N LEU A 18 5.21 -3.18 -8.27
CA LEU A 18 6.49 -3.85 -8.04
C LEU A 18 6.30 -5.27 -7.52
N GLY A 19 5.32 -5.49 -6.63
CA GLY A 19 4.97 -6.82 -6.16
C GLY A 19 4.54 -7.75 -7.32
N PHE A 20 3.73 -7.27 -8.25
CA PHE A 20 3.35 -8.03 -9.45
C PHE A 20 4.53 -8.24 -10.40
N GLU A 21 5.35 -7.23 -10.64
CA GLU A 21 6.52 -7.32 -11.51
C GLU A 21 7.54 -8.34 -11.00
N THR A 22 7.78 -8.40 -9.68
CA THR A 22 8.70 -9.37 -9.06
C THR A 22 8.20 -10.81 -9.18
N GLU A 23 6.89 -11.02 -9.22
CA GLU A 23 6.24 -12.31 -9.47
C GLU A 23 6.10 -12.64 -10.96
N GLY A 24 6.68 -11.82 -11.84
CA GLY A 24 6.74 -12.11 -13.27
C GLY A 24 5.53 -11.66 -14.07
N PHE A 25 4.65 -10.84 -13.51
CA PHE A 25 3.59 -10.19 -14.27
C PHE A 25 4.15 -9.04 -15.12
N ASP A 26 3.44 -8.67 -16.17
CA ASP A 26 3.81 -7.61 -17.09
C ASP A 26 2.90 -6.39 -16.88
N VAL A 27 3.37 -5.38 -16.15
CA VAL A 27 2.63 -4.13 -15.98
C VAL A 27 2.70 -3.36 -17.29
N CYS A 28 1.64 -3.41 -18.08
CA CYS A 28 1.59 -2.88 -19.44
C CYS A 28 0.93 -1.50 -19.57
N TYR A 29 0.19 -1.05 -18.56
CA TYR A 29 -0.45 0.25 -18.46
C TYR A 29 -0.45 0.75 -17.03
N VAL A 30 -0.20 2.04 -16.83
CA VAL A 30 -0.13 2.67 -15.51
C VAL A 30 -0.90 3.98 -15.52
N ASN A 31 -1.88 4.13 -14.62
CA ASN A 31 -2.59 5.37 -14.41
C ASN A 31 -2.34 5.90 -12.98
N GLU A 32 -1.86 7.14 -12.90
CA GLU A 32 -1.68 7.88 -11.65
C GLU A 32 -1.84 9.38 -11.89
N TYR A 33 -2.88 9.96 -11.35
CA TYR A 33 -3.23 11.37 -11.53
C TYR A 33 -2.24 12.34 -10.85
N HIS A 34 -1.63 11.93 -9.72
CA HIS A 34 -0.74 12.80 -8.96
C HIS A 34 0.67 12.76 -9.53
N THR A 35 1.02 13.75 -10.35
CA THR A 35 2.29 13.83 -11.08
C THR A 35 3.54 13.52 -10.23
N PRO A 36 3.72 14.04 -8.99
CA PRO A 36 4.88 13.69 -8.17
C PRO A 36 5.00 12.19 -7.83
N PHE A 37 3.87 11.47 -7.70
CA PHE A 37 3.91 10.03 -7.49
C PHE A 37 4.24 9.30 -8.77
N LEU A 38 3.70 9.74 -9.90
CA LEU A 38 4.01 9.19 -11.22
C LEU A 38 5.48 9.40 -11.58
N ASP A 39 6.05 10.56 -11.26
CA ASP A 39 7.47 10.85 -11.46
C ASP A 39 8.36 9.93 -10.59
N ALA A 40 7.98 9.70 -9.33
CA ALA A 40 8.66 8.75 -8.46
C ALA A 40 8.57 7.31 -9.02
N TYR A 41 7.41 6.93 -9.56
CA TYR A 41 7.20 5.65 -10.26
C TYR A 41 8.18 5.50 -11.42
N LYS A 42 8.16 6.45 -12.37
CA LYS A 42 9.02 6.45 -13.56
C LYS A 42 10.50 6.41 -13.19
N HIS A 43 10.90 7.22 -12.21
CA HIS A 43 12.27 7.26 -11.73
C HIS A 43 12.71 5.92 -11.13
N SER A 44 11.90 5.34 -10.24
CA SER A 44 12.24 4.06 -9.60
C SER A 44 12.40 2.93 -10.63
N ARG A 45 11.48 2.83 -11.61
CA ARG A 45 11.57 1.80 -12.67
C ARG A 45 12.80 1.97 -13.54
N LYS A 46 13.14 3.23 -13.88
CA LYS A 46 14.38 3.53 -14.62
C LYS A 46 15.62 3.08 -13.86
N VAL A 47 15.71 3.38 -12.57
CA VAL A 47 16.85 2.99 -11.72
C VAL A 47 16.94 1.47 -11.57
N MET A 48 15.80 0.78 -11.46
CA MET A 48 15.71 -0.68 -11.34
C MET A 48 15.89 -1.41 -12.69
N GLY A 49 16.00 -0.71 -13.81
CA GLY A 49 16.10 -1.30 -15.12
C GLY A 49 14.80 -2.00 -15.59
N ILE A 50 13.66 -1.64 -15.03
CA ILE A 50 12.35 -2.17 -15.42
C ILE A 50 11.86 -1.35 -16.64
N PRO A 51 11.48 -2.02 -17.74
CA PRO A 51 11.00 -1.34 -18.95
C PRO A 51 9.75 -0.49 -18.69
N ALA A 52 9.58 0.58 -19.44
CA ALA A 52 8.36 1.37 -19.42
C ALA A 52 7.14 0.53 -19.85
N PRO A 53 5.95 0.79 -19.29
CA PRO A 53 4.72 0.10 -19.67
C PRO A 53 4.44 0.26 -21.18
N ARG A 54 4.00 -0.81 -21.81
CA ARG A 54 3.76 -0.87 -23.27
C ARG A 54 2.74 0.15 -23.76
N TYR A 55 1.71 0.40 -22.97
CA TYR A 55 0.66 1.40 -23.24
C TYR A 55 0.91 2.73 -22.53
N GLY A 56 2.10 2.89 -21.94
CA GLY A 56 2.54 4.14 -21.33
C GLY A 56 2.03 4.40 -19.93
N HIS A 57 2.31 5.62 -19.51
CA HIS A 57 1.86 6.19 -18.25
C HIS A 57 0.81 7.26 -18.55
N ASP A 58 -0.31 7.21 -17.85
CA ASP A 58 -1.44 8.11 -18.01
C ASP A 58 -1.65 8.90 -16.70
N ASP A 59 -1.57 10.21 -16.76
CA ASP A 59 -1.78 11.15 -15.65
C ASP A 59 -3.19 11.77 -15.64
N THR A 60 -4.07 11.25 -16.49
CA THR A 60 -5.48 11.65 -16.51
C THR A 60 -6.20 11.12 -15.26
N SER A 61 -7.17 11.91 -14.76
CA SER A 61 -8.07 11.39 -13.72
C SER A 61 -8.78 10.13 -14.21
N ILE A 62 -8.92 9.13 -13.35
CA ILE A 62 -9.65 7.89 -13.69
C ILE A 62 -11.10 8.18 -14.15
N GLU A 63 -11.68 9.30 -13.72
CA GLU A 63 -13.03 9.73 -14.14
C GLU A 63 -13.09 10.21 -15.58
N ASP A 64 -11.94 10.66 -16.11
CA ASP A 64 -11.80 11.24 -17.44
C ASP A 64 -11.08 10.31 -18.42
N LEU A 65 -10.79 9.07 -18.00
CA LEU A 65 -10.16 8.09 -18.88
C LEU A 65 -11.01 7.83 -20.12
N VAL A 66 -10.36 7.88 -21.29
CA VAL A 66 -11.00 7.56 -22.56
C VAL A 66 -11.20 6.04 -22.63
N SER A 67 -12.44 5.60 -22.40
CA SER A 67 -12.81 4.17 -22.31
C SER A 67 -12.41 3.39 -23.56
N ASP A 68 -12.54 3.98 -24.76
CA ASP A 68 -12.25 3.30 -26.03
C ASP A 68 -10.78 2.89 -26.18
N ASN A 69 -9.84 3.74 -25.75
CA ASN A 69 -8.42 3.42 -25.79
C ASN A 69 -8.08 2.30 -24.81
N LEU A 70 -8.64 2.36 -23.60
CA LEU A 70 -8.44 1.32 -22.59
C LEU A 70 -9.03 -0.01 -23.07
N ALA A 71 -10.25 0.00 -23.63
CA ALA A 71 -10.91 -1.19 -24.20
C ALA A 71 -10.07 -1.82 -25.32
N SER A 72 -9.55 -1.02 -26.26
CA SER A 72 -8.69 -1.49 -27.36
C SER A 72 -7.43 -2.17 -26.84
N ASN A 73 -6.77 -1.58 -25.84
CA ASN A 73 -5.56 -2.15 -25.23
C ASN A 73 -5.85 -3.48 -24.51
N VAL A 74 -6.97 -3.57 -23.78
CA VAL A 74 -7.41 -4.79 -23.09
C VAL A 74 -7.67 -5.91 -24.11
N VAL A 75 -8.43 -5.62 -25.17
CA VAL A 75 -8.72 -6.58 -26.23
C VAL A 75 -7.43 -7.06 -26.91
N THR A 76 -6.50 -6.15 -27.20
CA THR A 76 -5.20 -6.48 -27.81
C THR A 76 -4.42 -7.49 -26.95
N GLU A 77 -4.40 -7.33 -25.62
CA GLU A 77 -3.70 -8.27 -24.75
C GLU A 77 -4.41 -9.64 -24.68
N MET A 78 -5.75 -9.65 -24.66
CA MET A 78 -6.53 -10.89 -24.71
C MET A 78 -6.31 -11.64 -26.04
N GLU A 79 -6.28 -10.95 -27.18
CA GLU A 79 -5.99 -11.53 -28.50
C GLU A 79 -4.57 -12.12 -28.58
N ARG A 80 -3.63 -11.60 -27.80
CA ARG A 80 -2.29 -12.18 -27.62
C ARG A 80 -2.28 -13.45 -26.76
N GLY A 81 -3.43 -13.90 -26.28
CA GLY A 81 -3.56 -15.07 -25.41
C GLY A 81 -3.02 -14.84 -23.99
N ARG A 82 -2.99 -13.60 -23.53
CA ARG A 82 -2.57 -13.25 -22.18
C ARG A 82 -3.77 -13.11 -21.26
N LEU A 83 -3.61 -13.54 -20.00
CA LEU A 83 -4.54 -13.16 -18.95
C LEU A 83 -4.39 -11.66 -18.65
N VAL A 84 -5.49 -10.96 -18.56
CA VAL A 84 -5.53 -9.54 -18.26
C VAL A 84 -6.03 -9.32 -16.83
N GLY A 85 -5.25 -8.56 -16.05
CA GLY A 85 -5.60 -8.17 -14.70
C GLY A 85 -5.68 -6.65 -14.53
N PHE A 86 -6.71 -6.18 -13.82
CA PHE A 86 -6.77 -4.81 -13.31
C PHE A 86 -6.38 -4.80 -11.84
N ILE A 87 -5.43 -3.94 -11.48
CA ILE A 87 -5.05 -3.76 -10.07
C ILE A 87 -5.24 -2.29 -9.68
N GLY A 88 -5.68 -2.04 -8.44
CA GLY A 88 -5.85 -0.67 -8.00
C GLY A 88 -6.09 -0.53 -6.50
N GLY A 89 -5.50 0.53 -5.94
CA GLY A 89 -5.69 0.99 -4.58
C GLY A 89 -6.30 2.39 -4.54
N PRO A 90 -7.59 2.58 -4.87
CA PRO A 90 -8.18 3.91 -4.91
C PRO A 90 -8.05 4.62 -3.57
N PRO A 91 -7.71 5.93 -3.57
CA PRO A 91 -7.43 6.69 -2.37
C PRO A 91 -8.63 6.71 -1.41
N CYS A 92 -8.34 6.62 -0.11
CA CYS A 92 -9.36 6.43 0.92
C CYS A 92 -9.28 7.41 2.10
N PRO A 93 -9.11 8.74 1.89
CA PRO A 93 -9.17 9.69 2.98
C PRO A 93 -10.51 9.71 3.72
N ASP A 94 -11.60 9.41 3.00
CA ASP A 94 -12.96 9.43 3.56
C ASP A 94 -13.27 8.22 4.46
N PHE A 95 -12.47 7.16 4.38
CA PHE A 95 -12.61 5.94 5.20
C PHE A 95 -11.46 5.78 6.20
N SER A 96 -10.40 6.59 6.11
CA SER A 96 -9.27 6.50 7.02
C SER A 96 -9.56 7.15 8.39
N ILE A 97 -8.85 6.69 9.43
CA ILE A 97 -8.94 7.30 10.78
C ILE A 97 -8.44 8.76 10.76
N GLY A 98 -7.52 9.07 9.84
CA GLY A 98 -6.95 10.41 9.64
C GLY A 98 -7.77 11.33 8.75
N GLY A 99 -8.73 10.81 8.00
CA GLY A 99 -9.48 11.54 6.99
C GLY A 99 -10.73 12.27 7.50
N LYS A 100 -11.43 12.95 6.59
CA LYS A 100 -12.65 13.72 6.90
C LYS A 100 -13.89 12.86 7.19
N ASN A 101 -13.77 11.53 7.11
CA ASN A 101 -14.81 10.54 7.42
C ASN A 101 -16.15 10.74 6.64
N ARG A 102 -16.08 11.27 5.41
CA ARG A 102 -17.24 11.51 4.55
C ARG A 102 -17.82 10.24 3.92
N GLY A 103 -17.05 9.15 3.91
CA GLY A 103 -17.48 7.84 3.39
C GLY A 103 -17.83 7.88 1.90
N LYS A 104 -18.94 7.24 1.52
CA LYS A 104 -19.38 7.12 0.11
C LYS A 104 -19.71 8.46 -0.56
N ASP A 105 -20.04 9.48 0.20
CA ASP A 105 -20.42 10.81 -0.29
C ASP A 105 -19.21 11.75 -0.41
N GLY A 106 -17.99 11.26 -0.04
CA GLY A 106 -16.74 11.94 -0.29
C GLY A 106 -16.20 11.62 -1.69
N GLU A 107 -15.35 12.49 -2.22
CA GLU A 107 -14.72 12.33 -3.55
C GLU A 107 -14.03 10.98 -3.72
N ASN A 108 -13.40 10.46 -2.68
CA ASN A 108 -12.64 9.21 -2.73
C ASN A 108 -13.52 7.94 -2.68
N GLY A 109 -14.72 8.01 -2.09
CA GLY A 109 -15.73 6.96 -2.22
C GLY A 109 -16.20 6.83 -3.67
N LYS A 110 -16.28 7.97 -4.37
CA LYS A 110 -16.61 8.06 -5.80
C LYS A 110 -15.53 7.36 -6.64
N LEU A 111 -14.24 7.60 -6.38
CA LEU A 111 -13.13 6.97 -7.11
C LEU A 111 -13.10 5.44 -6.96
N SER A 112 -13.38 4.92 -5.76
CA SER A 112 -13.55 3.46 -5.57
C SER A 112 -14.68 2.89 -6.43
N LYS A 113 -15.79 3.64 -6.57
CA LYS A 113 -16.90 3.24 -7.43
C LYS A 113 -16.49 3.26 -8.90
N VAL A 114 -15.81 4.31 -9.36
CA VAL A 114 -15.33 4.41 -10.76
C VAL A 114 -14.42 3.24 -11.09
N TYR A 115 -13.48 2.88 -10.24
CA TYR A 115 -12.63 1.71 -10.46
C TYR A 115 -13.43 0.41 -10.62
N ILE A 116 -14.42 0.18 -9.77
CA ILE A 116 -15.29 -0.99 -9.87
C ILE A 116 -16.16 -0.94 -11.14
N ASP A 117 -16.56 0.26 -11.58
CA ASP A 117 -17.30 0.45 -12.82
C ASP A 117 -16.44 0.05 -14.02
N LEU A 118 -15.16 0.48 -14.08
CA LEU A 118 -14.20 0.07 -15.11
C LEU A 118 -13.99 -1.44 -15.13
N VAL A 119 -13.83 -2.08 -13.97
CA VAL A 119 -13.71 -3.55 -13.89
C VAL A 119 -14.96 -4.23 -14.48
N CYS A 120 -16.15 -3.73 -14.20
CA CYS A 120 -17.40 -4.32 -14.72
C CYS A 120 -17.59 -4.07 -16.22
N GLU A 121 -17.10 -2.97 -16.75
CA GLU A 121 -17.18 -2.58 -18.15
C GLU A 121 -16.21 -3.39 -19.02
N HIS A 122 -14.92 -3.37 -18.66
CA HIS A 122 -13.86 -3.99 -19.47
C HIS A 122 -13.66 -5.50 -19.20
N LYS A 123 -14.21 -6.00 -18.10
CA LYS A 123 -14.20 -7.44 -17.73
C LYS A 123 -12.83 -8.10 -17.86
N PRO A 124 -11.76 -7.58 -17.20
CA PRO A 124 -10.48 -8.29 -17.16
C PRO A 124 -10.67 -9.70 -16.54
N ASP A 125 -9.78 -10.64 -16.86
CA ASP A 125 -9.84 -12.01 -16.35
C ASP A 125 -9.82 -12.06 -14.82
N PHE A 126 -9.08 -11.12 -14.21
CA PHE A 126 -9.08 -10.91 -12.76
C PHE A 126 -8.90 -9.44 -12.40
N PHE A 127 -9.29 -9.08 -11.17
CA PHE A 127 -8.97 -7.78 -10.61
C PHE A 127 -8.52 -7.88 -9.17
N LEU A 128 -7.75 -6.88 -8.73
CA LEU A 128 -7.40 -6.65 -7.34
C LEU A 128 -7.82 -5.24 -6.93
N PHE A 129 -8.56 -5.14 -5.83
CA PHE A 129 -8.91 -3.91 -5.15
C PHE A 129 -8.28 -3.90 -3.77
N GLU A 130 -7.37 -2.93 -3.51
CA GLU A 130 -6.75 -2.71 -2.20
C GLU A 130 -7.40 -1.53 -1.51
N ASN A 131 -7.63 -1.63 -0.20
CA ASN A 131 -8.10 -0.48 0.56
C ASN A 131 -7.81 -0.61 2.06
N VAL A 132 -8.05 0.46 2.82
CA VAL A 132 -7.82 0.49 4.26
C VAL A 132 -8.90 -0.29 5.03
N LYS A 133 -8.57 -0.83 6.20
CA LYS A 133 -9.49 -1.46 7.16
C LYS A 133 -10.72 -0.58 7.50
N GLY A 134 -10.61 0.73 7.28
CA GLY A 134 -11.68 1.69 7.51
C GLY A 134 -13.00 1.37 6.80
N LEU A 135 -12.97 0.61 5.69
CA LEU A 135 -14.19 0.12 5.03
C LEU A 135 -15.05 -0.80 5.92
N TYR A 136 -14.45 -1.44 6.93
CA TYR A 136 -15.21 -2.26 7.90
C TYR A 136 -15.65 -1.46 9.14
N ARG A 137 -15.20 -0.23 9.32
CA ARG A 137 -15.32 0.51 10.58
C ARG A 137 -16.76 0.89 10.93
N THR A 138 -17.51 1.39 9.95
CA THR A 138 -18.89 1.85 10.17
C THR A 138 -19.89 1.04 9.34
N LYS A 139 -21.15 1.00 9.78
CA LYS A 139 -22.23 0.35 9.02
C LYS A 139 -22.34 0.91 7.59
N LYS A 140 -22.27 2.25 7.45
CA LYS A 140 -22.33 2.96 6.15
C LYS A 140 -21.20 2.53 5.21
N HIS A 141 -19.97 2.42 5.72
CA HIS A 141 -18.81 2.00 4.92
C HIS A 141 -18.91 0.54 4.48
N ARG A 142 -19.33 -0.35 5.40
CA ARG A 142 -19.58 -1.76 5.07
C ARG A 142 -20.66 -1.92 4.01
N GLU A 143 -21.79 -1.21 4.15
CA GLU A 143 -22.88 -1.24 3.15
C GLU A 143 -22.39 -0.78 1.77
N PHE A 144 -21.55 0.24 1.70
CA PHE A 144 -20.94 0.70 0.46
C PHE A 144 -20.04 -0.39 -0.15
N PHE A 145 -19.15 -0.99 0.63
CA PHE A 145 -18.28 -2.07 0.17
C PHE A 145 -19.08 -3.30 -0.29
N GLU A 146 -20.12 -3.68 0.43
CA GLU A 146 -21.02 -4.77 0.02
C GLU A 146 -21.78 -4.46 -1.29
N LYS A 147 -22.12 -3.19 -1.55
CA LYS A 147 -22.70 -2.79 -2.85
C LYS A 147 -21.71 -3.00 -3.99
N MET A 148 -20.46 -2.61 -3.81
CA MET A 148 -19.40 -2.85 -4.80
C MET A 148 -19.21 -4.34 -5.06
N LYS A 149 -19.12 -5.17 -4.02
CA LYS A 149 -19.02 -6.65 -4.16
C LYS A 149 -20.21 -7.24 -4.91
N ARG A 150 -21.43 -6.81 -4.61
CA ARG A 150 -22.61 -7.27 -5.36
C ARG A 150 -22.57 -6.88 -6.83
N LYS A 151 -22.03 -5.69 -7.16
CA LYS A 151 -21.91 -5.23 -8.55
C LYS A 151 -20.97 -6.14 -9.33
N VAL A 152 -19.76 -6.40 -8.84
CA VAL A 152 -18.79 -7.26 -9.54
C VAL A 152 -19.25 -8.73 -9.58
N LYS A 153 -19.94 -9.23 -8.56
CA LYS A 153 -20.57 -10.57 -8.62
C LYS A 153 -21.61 -10.67 -9.75
N ARG A 154 -22.42 -9.64 -9.94
CA ARG A 154 -23.39 -9.59 -11.06
C ARG A 154 -22.70 -9.51 -12.42
N ALA A 155 -21.50 -8.94 -12.49
CA ALA A 155 -20.67 -8.90 -13.70
C ALA A 155 -20.01 -10.27 -14.00
N GLY A 156 -20.15 -11.28 -13.12
CA GLY A 156 -19.67 -12.64 -13.32
C GLY A 156 -18.48 -13.06 -12.46
N TYR A 157 -17.94 -12.18 -11.62
CA TYR A 157 -16.76 -12.48 -10.83
C TYR A 157 -17.04 -13.36 -9.61
N THR A 158 -16.18 -14.35 -9.39
CA THR A 158 -16.04 -15.05 -8.12
C THR A 158 -15.03 -14.30 -7.25
N LEU A 159 -15.38 -14.01 -6.00
CA LEU A 159 -14.63 -13.10 -5.13
C LEU A 159 -13.90 -13.84 -4.02
N HIS A 160 -12.66 -13.40 -3.75
CA HIS A 160 -11.86 -13.75 -2.59
C HIS A 160 -11.53 -12.46 -1.83
N GLU A 161 -11.84 -12.42 -0.55
CA GLU A 161 -11.65 -11.24 0.29
C GLU A 161 -10.85 -11.61 1.54
N ARG A 162 -9.89 -10.80 1.90
CA ARG A 162 -9.13 -10.96 3.15
C ARG A 162 -8.71 -9.61 3.71
N LEU A 163 -8.84 -9.48 5.03
CA LEU A 163 -8.13 -8.46 5.79
C LEU A 163 -6.75 -9.02 6.11
N ILE A 164 -5.71 -8.38 5.62
CA ILE A 164 -4.31 -8.75 5.87
C ILE A 164 -3.61 -7.69 6.69
N ASN A 165 -2.57 -8.09 7.42
CA ASN A 165 -1.62 -7.14 7.99
C ASN A 165 -0.23 -7.39 7.38
N ALA A 166 0.47 -6.33 6.99
CA ALA A 166 1.77 -6.44 6.31
C ALA A 166 2.81 -7.20 7.14
N ILE A 167 2.77 -7.11 8.47
CA ILE A 167 3.69 -7.82 9.36
C ILE A 167 3.56 -9.34 9.26
N GLU A 168 2.37 -9.85 8.94
CA GLU A 168 2.13 -11.28 8.75
C GLU A 168 2.89 -11.84 7.55
N TYR A 169 3.26 -10.96 6.62
CA TYR A 169 4.04 -11.27 5.41
C TYR A 169 5.53 -10.89 5.56
N GLY A 170 5.99 -10.62 6.78
CA GLY A 170 7.39 -10.29 7.05
C GLY A 170 7.78 -8.83 6.86
N ALA A 171 6.84 -7.94 6.52
CA ALA A 171 7.14 -6.52 6.47
C ALA A 171 7.21 -5.91 7.88
N PRO A 172 8.20 -5.06 8.19
CA PRO A 172 8.38 -4.49 9.52
C PRO A 172 7.37 -3.35 9.80
N GLN A 173 6.11 -3.58 9.50
CA GLN A 173 5.06 -2.56 9.62
C GLN A 173 3.71 -3.15 10.03
N ASN A 174 3.11 -2.57 11.06
CA ASN A 174 1.71 -2.84 11.41
C ASN A 174 0.80 -2.05 10.45
N ARG A 175 0.34 -2.73 9.39
CA ARG A 175 -0.44 -2.14 8.30
C ARG A 175 -1.58 -3.05 7.87
N ASP A 176 -2.77 -2.79 8.38
CA ASP A 176 -3.99 -3.49 7.96
C ASP A 176 -4.45 -3.03 6.57
N ARG A 177 -4.78 -4.00 5.70
CA ARG A 177 -5.37 -3.74 4.38
C ARG A 177 -6.43 -4.77 4.04
N ILE A 178 -7.52 -4.30 3.44
CA ILE A 178 -8.51 -5.15 2.79
C ILE A 178 -8.02 -5.40 1.38
N ILE A 179 -7.92 -6.66 1.03
CA ILE A 179 -7.66 -7.09 -0.36
C ILE A 179 -8.89 -7.84 -0.84
N LEU A 180 -9.44 -7.38 -1.96
CA LEU A 180 -10.52 -8.05 -2.68
C LEU A 180 -10.01 -8.44 -4.06
N ILE A 181 -10.03 -9.72 -4.36
CA ILE A 181 -9.66 -10.26 -5.67
C ILE A 181 -10.88 -10.92 -6.30
N GLY A 182 -11.11 -10.67 -7.57
CA GLY A 182 -12.18 -11.32 -8.33
C GLY A 182 -11.63 -11.99 -9.59
N PHE A 183 -12.14 -13.15 -9.90
CA PHE A 183 -11.85 -13.91 -11.12
C PHE A 183 -13.12 -14.15 -11.93
N LEU A 184 -13.05 -13.95 -13.26
CA LEU A 184 -14.14 -14.34 -14.17
C LEU A 184 -14.16 -15.85 -14.36
N ASP A 185 -13.02 -16.48 -14.58
CA ASP A 185 -12.90 -17.92 -14.71
C ASP A 185 -13.03 -18.62 -13.35
N LYS A 186 -14.06 -19.45 -13.21
CA LYS A 186 -14.30 -20.24 -11.99
C LYS A 186 -13.20 -21.28 -11.74
N ALA A 187 -12.58 -21.84 -12.79
CA ALA A 187 -11.51 -22.82 -12.62
C ALA A 187 -10.24 -22.14 -12.09
N LEU A 188 -9.92 -20.95 -12.59
CA LEU A 188 -8.82 -20.11 -12.06
C LEU A 188 -9.11 -19.70 -10.60
N SER A 189 -10.33 -19.26 -10.31
CA SER A 189 -10.75 -18.89 -8.96
C SER A 189 -10.59 -20.04 -7.95
N LYS A 190 -10.92 -21.28 -8.34
CA LYS A 190 -10.77 -22.47 -7.47
C LYS A 190 -9.30 -22.81 -7.15
N LYS A 191 -8.35 -22.39 -7.98
CA LYS A 191 -6.91 -22.60 -7.76
C LYS A 191 -6.29 -21.52 -6.89
N PHE A 192 -6.98 -20.39 -6.70
CA PHE A 192 -6.48 -19.32 -5.89
C PHE A 192 -6.49 -19.67 -4.40
N ALA A 193 -5.40 -19.44 -3.72
CA ALA A 193 -5.28 -19.59 -2.27
C ALA A 193 -4.46 -18.42 -1.70
N TRP A 194 -4.81 -18.00 -0.50
CA TRP A 194 -4.03 -17.04 0.26
C TRP A 194 -2.80 -17.74 0.83
N THR A 195 -1.63 -17.41 0.30
CA THR A 195 -0.33 -18.00 0.67
C THR A 195 0.68 -16.93 1.02
N GLY A 196 1.91 -17.34 1.37
CA GLY A 196 3.03 -16.42 1.58
C GLY A 196 3.08 -15.76 2.95
N GLN A 197 2.16 -16.08 3.88
CA GLN A 197 2.28 -15.58 5.25
C GLN A 197 3.47 -16.25 5.94
N VAL A 198 4.38 -15.43 6.48
CA VAL A 198 5.51 -15.85 7.31
C VAL A 198 5.06 -16.06 8.76
N TYR A 199 4.16 -15.19 9.22
CA TYR A 199 3.62 -15.17 10.58
C TYR A 199 2.09 -15.18 10.53
N PRO A 200 1.43 -16.33 10.21
CA PRO A 200 -0.01 -16.41 10.07
C PRO A 200 -0.72 -16.20 11.42
N ASP A 201 -2.01 -15.84 11.35
CA ASP A 201 -2.91 -15.79 12.49
C ASP A 201 -2.46 -14.85 13.62
N GLY A 202 -1.79 -13.76 13.26
CA GLY A 202 -1.35 -12.75 14.21
C GLY A 202 -0.11 -13.11 15.02
N LYS A 203 0.55 -14.24 14.74
CA LYS A 203 1.76 -14.70 15.46
C LYS A 203 2.86 -13.64 15.55
N ALA A 204 2.95 -12.75 14.54
CA ALA A 204 3.91 -11.65 14.61
C ALA A 204 3.69 -10.69 15.79
N PHE A 205 2.47 -10.61 16.32
CA PHE A 205 2.15 -9.76 17.47
C PHE A 205 2.36 -10.45 18.82
N GLU A 206 2.60 -11.75 18.86
CA GLU A 206 2.83 -12.53 20.06
C GLU A 206 4.28 -12.42 20.58
N PHE A 207 5.20 -11.89 19.78
CA PHE A 207 6.55 -11.61 20.24
C PHE A 207 6.53 -10.61 21.41
N GLU A 208 7.49 -10.74 22.33
CA GLU A 208 7.64 -9.83 23.46
C GLU A 208 8.17 -8.45 23.02
N TRP A 209 7.39 -7.75 22.22
CA TRP A 209 7.75 -6.43 21.71
C TRP A 209 8.04 -5.42 22.82
N PRO A 210 9.06 -4.57 22.67
CA PRO A 210 9.29 -3.48 23.58
C PRO A 210 8.10 -2.49 23.53
N THR A 211 7.78 -1.89 24.66
CA THR A 211 6.72 -0.87 24.75
C THR A 211 7.27 0.51 24.42
N THR A 212 7.55 1.31 25.44
CA THR A 212 8.14 2.63 25.31
C THR A 212 9.37 2.74 26.17
N ASP A 213 10.38 3.43 25.66
CA ASP A 213 11.64 3.69 26.35
C ASP A 213 11.91 5.19 26.44
N THR A 214 12.69 5.61 27.42
CA THR A 214 13.14 6.99 27.52
C THR A 214 13.89 7.38 26.26
N PHE A 215 13.51 8.50 25.65
CA PHE A 215 14.20 9.01 24.48
C PHE A 215 15.61 9.48 24.86
N GLY A 216 16.58 9.07 24.05
CA GLY A 216 17.96 9.53 24.18
C GLY A 216 18.90 8.76 23.27
N PRO A 217 19.96 9.39 22.77
CA PRO A 217 20.93 8.74 21.88
C PRO A 217 21.65 7.57 22.54
N ASN A 218 21.79 7.62 23.85
CA ASN A 218 22.53 6.62 24.64
C ASN A 218 21.62 5.57 25.30
N SER A 219 20.33 5.55 25.00
CA SER A 219 19.42 4.49 25.46
C SER A 219 19.70 3.23 24.65
N VAL A 220 20.85 2.59 24.93
CA VAL A 220 21.19 1.33 24.28
C VAL A 220 20.41 0.23 24.98
N ARG A 221 19.33 -0.21 24.36
CA ARG A 221 18.69 -1.47 24.74
C ARG A 221 18.97 -2.51 23.66
N GLU A 222 19.30 -3.68 24.12
CA GLU A 222 19.50 -4.82 23.23
C GLU A 222 18.14 -5.34 22.74
N ARG A 223 18.12 -5.81 21.50
CA ARG A 223 16.96 -6.51 20.96
C ARG A 223 16.81 -7.85 21.70
N LYS A 224 15.60 -8.19 22.12
CA LYS A 224 15.32 -9.53 22.63
C LYS A 224 15.59 -10.55 21.52
N SER A 225 16.33 -11.62 21.84
CA SER A 225 16.71 -12.64 20.86
C SER A 225 15.53 -13.36 20.20
N THR A 226 14.37 -13.37 20.89
CA THR A 226 13.11 -13.95 20.40
C THR A 226 12.47 -13.16 19.28
N ILE A 227 12.83 -11.87 19.10
CA ILE A 227 12.24 -11.01 18.07
C ILE A 227 13.08 -11.14 16.79
N PRO A 228 12.48 -11.52 15.64
CA PRO A 228 13.18 -11.52 14.37
C PRO A 228 13.74 -10.13 14.02
N SER A 229 15.00 -10.05 13.64
CA SER A 229 15.69 -8.78 13.36
C SER A 229 15.03 -8.03 12.21
N GLU A 230 14.67 -8.74 11.16
CA GLU A 230 14.05 -8.22 9.95
C GLU A 230 12.67 -7.57 10.17
N LEU A 231 12.03 -7.85 11.31
CA LEU A 231 10.81 -7.16 11.71
C LEU A 231 11.06 -5.86 12.50
N CYS A 232 12.33 -5.52 12.78
CA CYS A 232 12.71 -4.34 13.55
C CYS A 232 13.15 -3.18 12.66
N VAL A 233 12.79 -1.96 13.04
CA VAL A 233 13.19 -0.73 12.32
C VAL A 233 14.71 -0.61 12.17
N GLN A 234 15.47 -0.92 13.25
CA GLN A 234 16.92 -0.77 13.28
C GLN A 234 17.63 -1.66 12.24
N TYR A 235 17.15 -2.88 12.04
CA TYR A 235 17.69 -3.78 11.02
C TYR A 235 17.69 -3.12 9.62
N TRP A 236 16.61 -2.44 9.27
CA TRP A 236 16.48 -1.80 7.98
C TRP A 236 17.29 -0.50 7.89
N PHE A 237 17.48 0.21 9.01
CA PHE A 237 18.38 1.35 9.05
C PHE A 237 19.83 0.91 8.76
N GLU A 238 20.27 -0.18 9.36
CA GLU A 238 21.61 -0.76 9.14
C GLU A 238 21.75 -1.32 7.74
N LYS A 239 20.79 -2.15 7.29
CA LYS A 239 20.81 -2.81 5.98
C LYS A 239 20.81 -1.80 4.82
N ASN A 240 20.10 -0.69 4.96
CA ASN A 240 20.02 0.36 3.94
C ASN A 240 21.05 1.47 4.14
N GLU A 241 21.93 1.35 5.15
CA GLU A 241 22.96 2.34 5.46
C GLU A 241 22.40 3.77 5.50
N VAL A 242 21.25 3.95 6.17
CA VAL A 242 20.46 5.20 6.10
C VAL A 242 21.24 6.46 6.51
N ASP A 243 22.30 6.32 7.27
CA ASP A 243 23.14 7.46 7.74
C ASP A 243 24.13 7.94 6.67
N THR A 244 24.53 7.08 5.76
CA THR A 244 25.48 7.35 4.66
C THR A 244 24.79 7.37 3.29
N HIS A 245 23.52 7.00 3.24
CA HIS A 245 22.73 7.00 2.01
C HIS A 245 22.68 8.39 1.37
N ALA A 246 22.65 8.46 0.03
CA ALA A 246 22.59 9.72 -0.72
C ALA A 246 21.43 10.65 -0.29
N ASN A 247 20.33 10.08 0.20
CA ASN A 247 19.16 10.81 0.69
C ASN A 247 19.18 11.04 2.22
N ALA A 248 20.27 10.76 2.92
CA ALA A 248 20.37 10.91 4.38
C ALA A 248 20.15 12.36 4.87
N CYS A 249 20.50 13.34 4.04
CA CYS A 249 20.31 14.76 4.34
C CYS A 249 18.88 15.28 4.11
N HIS A 250 18.04 14.52 3.39
CA HIS A 250 16.67 14.92 3.05
C HIS A 250 15.70 14.60 4.19
N CYS A 251 15.76 15.39 5.25
CA CYS A 251 14.83 15.32 6.38
C CYS A 251 13.64 16.24 6.17
N PHE A 252 12.47 15.76 6.52
CA PHE A 252 11.30 16.64 6.63
C PHE A 252 11.52 17.63 7.77
N GLN A 253 11.52 18.93 7.47
CA GLN A 253 11.71 19.97 8.47
C GLN A 253 10.50 20.06 9.40
N PRO A 254 10.70 20.20 10.73
CA PRO A 254 9.60 20.40 11.65
C PRO A 254 8.99 21.79 11.43
N ARG A 255 7.66 21.87 11.40
CA ARG A 255 6.93 23.15 11.30
C ARG A 255 6.60 23.74 12.66
N ALA A 256 6.40 22.89 13.66
CA ALA A 256 6.06 23.26 15.03
C ALA A 256 6.36 22.11 15.99
N GLY A 257 6.27 22.37 17.30
CA GLY A 257 6.34 21.32 18.33
C GLY A 257 7.73 20.74 18.55
N LEU A 258 8.80 21.53 18.38
CA LEU A 258 10.18 21.12 18.60
C LEU A 258 10.42 20.41 19.94
N GLN A 259 9.77 20.88 21.00
CA GLN A 259 9.86 20.23 22.32
C GLN A 259 9.44 18.77 22.29
N ARG A 260 8.50 18.39 21.42
CA ARG A 260 8.08 16.99 21.29
C ARG A 260 9.14 16.09 20.68
N PHE A 261 10.06 16.66 19.92
CA PHE A 261 11.19 15.93 19.37
C PHE A 261 12.16 15.47 20.46
N GLN A 262 12.14 16.12 21.63
CA GLN A 262 12.99 15.82 22.76
C GLN A 262 12.28 15.01 23.85
N THR A 263 10.94 15.08 23.91
CA THR A 263 10.18 14.56 25.04
C THR A 263 9.35 13.30 24.73
N VAL A 264 9.01 13.04 23.45
CA VAL A 264 8.26 11.82 23.09
C VAL A 264 9.16 10.61 23.26
N ALA A 265 8.70 9.64 24.05
CA ALA A 265 9.44 8.41 24.32
C ALA A 265 9.67 7.58 23.06
N GLU A 266 10.75 6.81 22.99
CA GLU A 266 11.00 5.84 21.93
C GLU A 266 9.88 4.80 21.94
N GLY A 267 9.25 4.57 20.78
CA GLY A 267 8.13 3.64 20.64
C GLY A 267 6.75 4.23 20.98
N ASP A 268 6.64 5.50 21.38
CA ASP A 268 5.33 6.12 21.62
C ASP A 268 4.64 6.47 20.28
N ASP A 269 3.69 5.63 19.90
CA ASP A 269 2.79 5.79 18.76
C ASP A 269 1.32 5.97 19.17
N SER A 270 1.07 6.24 20.43
CA SER A 270 -0.27 6.36 21.04
C SER A 270 -1.10 7.51 20.45
N LYS A 271 -0.44 8.58 20.03
CA LYS A 271 -1.09 9.77 19.44
C LYS A 271 -1.08 9.73 17.92
N LYS A 272 -2.00 10.48 17.32
CA LYS A 272 -2.06 10.62 15.85
C LYS A 272 -0.81 11.31 15.29
N SER A 273 -0.27 12.30 15.99
CA SER A 273 0.89 13.10 15.57
C SER A 273 2.10 12.82 16.46
N TYR A 274 3.30 13.03 15.92
CA TYR A 274 4.57 12.86 16.62
C TYR A 274 4.79 11.43 17.15
N LYS A 275 4.44 10.44 16.36
CA LYS A 275 4.77 9.05 16.66
C LYS A 275 6.28 8.85 16.57
N ARG A 276 6.88 8.36 17.63
CA ARG A 276 8.29 7.97 17.59
C ARG A 276 8.43 6.49 17.33
N LEU A 277 9.24 6.12 16.36
CA LEU A 277 9.56 4.73 16.10
C LEU A 277 10.33 4.13 17.29
N HIS A 278 10.25 2.81 17.43
CA HIS A 278 11.12 2.05 18.33
C HIS A 278 12.12 1.27 17.50
N ARG A 279 13.42 1.35 17.82
CA ARG A 279 14.47 0.66 17.06
C ARG A 279 14.25 -0.86 16.97
N TRP A 280 13.78 -1.49 18.03
CA TRP A 280 13.59 -2.93 18.14
C TRP A 280 12.11 -3.35 18.04
N ARG A 281 11.31 -2.60 17.31
CA ARG A 281 9.91 -2.91 17.03
C ARG A 281 9.59 -2.60 15.57
N TYR A 282 8.51 -3.20 15.06
CA TYR A 282 7.93 -2.82 13.79
C TYR A 282 7.43 -1.38 13.80
N SER A 283 7.39 -0.76 12.63
CA SER A 283 6.85 0.60 12.50
C SER A 283 5.31 0.61 12.53
N PRO A 284 4.67 1.66 13.04
CA PRO A 284 3.27 1.92 12.76
C PRO A 284 3.08 2.19 11.26
N THR A 285 1.82 2.13 10.78
CA THR A 285 1.51 2.53 9.40
C THR A 285 2.05 3.91 9.10
N ALA A 286 2.81 4.04 8.02
CA ALA A 286 3.30 5.33 7.54
C ALA A 286 2.13 6.25 7.21
N ALA A 287 2.20 7.49 7.67
CA ALA A 287 1.17 8.48 7.47
C ALA A 287 1.72 9.63 6.62
N TYR A 288 0.88 10.11 5.71
CA TYR A 288 1.18 11.24 4.85
C TYR A 288 0.51 12.50 5.40
N GLY A 289 1.20 13.60 5.38
CA GLY A 289 0.65 14.89 5.81
C GLY A 289 1.45 15.58 6.91
N ASN A 290 1.13 16.85 7.13
CA ASN A 290 1.92 17.72 8.00
C ASN A 290 1.72 17.47 9.50
N ASN A 291 0.63 16.81 9.88
CA ASN A 291 0.25 16.59 11.27
C ASN A 291 0.67 15.23 11.82
N GLU A 292 1.18 14.35 10.95
CA GLU A 292 1.58 13.01 11.30
C GLU A 292 3.08 12.88 11.11
N VAL A 293 3.82 13.04 12.19
CA VAL A 293 5.27 13.04 12.17
C VAL A 293 5.77 11.71 12.71
N HIS A 294 6.48 10.97 11.87
CA HIS A 294 7.26 9.83 12.32
C HIS A 294 8.64 10.31 12.75
N LEU A 295 8.91 10.22 14.05
CA LEU A 295 10.17 10.63 14.64
C LEU A 295 11.17 9.48 14.60
N HIS A 296 12.43 9.83 14.38
CA HIS A 296 13.54 8.90 14.48
C HIS A 296 13.62 8.30 15.89
N PRO A 297 13.91 7.02 16.10
CA PRO A 297 13.88 6.38 17.41
C PRO A 297 14.70 7.11 18.47
N TYR A 298 15.92 7.51 18.14
CA TYR A 298 16.92 8.05 19.07
C TYR A 298 17.60 9.35 18.61
N ARG A 299 17.07 10.04 17.58
CA ARG A 299 17.55 11.37 17.13
C ARG A 299 16.42 12.39 17.17
N GLU A 300 16.77 13.65 17.43
CA GLU A 300 15.82 14.77 17.48
C GLU A 300 15.39 15.24 16.09
N ARG A 301 14.95 14.30 15.25
CA ARG A 301 14.52 14.59 13.89
C ARG A 301 13.41 13.65 13.43
N ARG A 302 12.77 14.00 12.35
CA ARG A 302 11.94 13.08 11.58
C ARG A 302 12.83 12.05 10.87
N ILE A 303 12.23 11.02 10.32
CA ILE A 303 12.94 10.11 9.40
C ILE A 303 13.35 10.86 8.13
N THR A 304 14.37 10.36 7.46
CA THR A 304 14.83 10.82 6.15
C THR A 304 14.11 10.12 5.02
N VAL A 305 14.46 10.52 3.79
CA VAL A 305 14.01 9.81 2.58
C VAL A 305 14.77 8.49 2.37
N ALA A 306 15.92 8.36 3.03
CA ALA A 306 16.74 7.14 3.01
C ALA A 306 16.06 5.94 3.65
#